data_813bbeb6c8cd44644bed3d31324ffa81
#
_entry.id   813bbeb6c8cd44644bed3d31324ffa81
#
_cell.length_a   1.000
_cell.length_b   1.000
_cell.length_c   1.000
_cell.angle_alpha   90.00
_cell.angle_beta   90.00
_cell.angle_gamma   90.00
#
_symmetry.space_group_name_H-M   'P 1'
#
loop_
_entity.id
_entity.type
_entity.pdbx_description
1 polymer ?
#
loop_
_entity_poly.entity_id
_entity_poly.type
_entity_poly.pdbx_seq_one_letter_code
_entity_poly.pdbx_strand_id
1 'polypeptide(L)'
;MSFLDQLSTEQRTLLVSLPYRVGLFISQSDETGGDDSDEAEMVALSNIITAYSQEVFGAETVQYVISETVRRKPEWKEWSKDLDTIEGQCHQAIDILSDHVDVKEVSAFKNHLVEIGESVALAFREYGKETPLMDKIRVFLFYMKGKRHAAKYGIPYKDWEQFINISLDERKALRRIAGALNILYI
;
A
#
# COMPACT_ATOMS: atom_id res chain seq x y z
N MET A 1 -5.81 25.42 -10.42
CA MET A 1 -5.40 24.46 -11.46
C MET A 1 -4.57 23.42 -10.74
N SER A 2 -4.99 22.17 -10.74
CA SER A 2 -4.26 21.12 -10.04
C SER A 2 -2.93 20.83 -10.77
N PHE A 3 -1.88 20.39 -10.04
CA PHE A 3 -0.64 19.94 -10.70
C PHE A 3 -0.91 18.82 -11.72
N LEU A 4 -1.94 17.98 -11.47
CA LEU A 4 -2.36 16.94 -12.40
C LEU A 4 -2.76 17.45 -13.80
N ASP A 5 -3.17 18.72 -13.90
CA ASP A 5 -3.55 19.33 -15.17
C ASP A 5 -2.33 19.66 -16.06
N GLN A 6 -1.13 19.64 -15.48
CA GLN A 6 0.14 19.85 -16.17
C GLN A 6 0.75 18.57 -16.72
N LEU A 7 0.23 17.41 -16.29
CA LEU A 7 0.74 16.08 -16.65
C LEU A 7 0.12 15.59 -17.97
N SER A 8 0.86 14.73 -18.69
CA SER A 8 0.28 13.98 -19.80
C SER A 8 -0.82 13.02 -19.29
N THR A 9 -1.66 12.55 -20.20
CA THR A 9 -2.73 11.58 -19.84
C THR A 9 -2.15 10.30 -19.23
N GLU A 10 -1.02 9.82 -19.74
CA GLU A 10 -0.33 8.62 -19.26
C GLU A 10 0.23 8.85 -17.86
N GLN A 11 0.93 9.97 -17.64
CA GLN A 11 1.49 10.33 -16.32
C GLN A 11 0.39 10.48 -15.28
N ARG A 12 -0.70 11.16 -15.63
CA ARG A 12 -1.87 11.32 -14.75
C ARG A 12 -2.49 9.96 -14.41
N THR A 13 -2.68 9.09 -15.41
CA THR A 13 -3.26 7.76 -15.20
C THR A 13 -2.36 6.90 -14.32
N LEU A 14 -1.05 6.95 -14.51
CA LEU A 14 -0.09 6.26 -13.67
C LEU A 14 -0.27 6.69 -12.19
N LEU A 15 -0.16 7.98 -11.89
CA LEU A 15 -0.27 8.49 -10.51
C LEU A 15 -1.61 8.15 -9.87
N VAL A 16 -2.70 8.36 -10.59
CA VAL A 16 -4.07 8.17 -10.08
C VAL A 16 -4.43 6.70 -9.89
N SER A 17 -3.83 5.79 -10.66
CA SER A 17 -4.07 4.35 -10.50
C SER A 17 -3.31 3.72 -9.33
N LEU A 18 -2.19 4.31 -8.89
CA LEU A 18 -1.29 3.70 -7.90
C LEU A 18 -1.95 3.39 -6.55
N PRO A 19 -2.78 4.25 -5.95
CA PRO A 19 -3.45 3.91 -4.69
C PRO A 19 -4.23 2.61 -4.75
N TYR A 20 -4.98 2.41 -5.83
CA TYR A 20 -5.72 1.17 -6.07
C TYR A 20 -4.79 0.00 -6.38
N ARG A 21 -3.82 0.18 -7.28
CA ARG A 21 -2.90 -0.87 -7.71
C ARG A 21 -2.00 -1.38 -6.59
N VAL A 22 -1.51 -0.49 -5.74
CA VAL A 22 -0.72 -0.87 -4.54
C VAL A 22 -1.59 -1.68 -3.57
N GLY A 23 -2.79 -1.22 -3.26
CA GLY A 23 -3.71 -1.97 -2.42
C GLY A 23 -4.01 -3.36 -2.98
N LEU A 24 -4.31 -3.44 -4.28
CA LEU A 24 -4.58 -4.71 -4.95
C LEU A 24 -3.36 -5.64 -4.99
N PHE A 25 -2.15 -5.11 -5.20
CA PHE A 25 -0.92 -5.88 -5.16
C PHE A 25 -0.66 -6.51 -3.80
N ILE A 26 -0.97 -5.78 -2.72
CA ILE A 26 -0.86 -6.32 -1.35
C ILE A 26 -1.93 -7.39 -1.12
N SER A 27 -3.18 -7.13 -1.47
CA SER A 27 -4.29 -8.09 -1.35
C SER A 27 -3.97 -9.42 -2.07
N GLN A 28 -3.48 -9.36 -3.30
CA GLN A 28 -3.17 -10.55 -4.11
C GLN A 28 -1.82 -11.21 -3.78
N SER A 29 -1.05 -10.68 -2.83
CA SER A 29 0.24 -11.26 -2.46
C SER A 29 0.12 -12.54 -1.61
N ASP A 30 -1.06 -12.80 -1.06
CA ASP A 30 -1.38 -14.02 -0.33
C ASP A 30 -2.20 -14.97 -1.22
N GLU A 31 -1.64 -16.14 -1.50
CA GLU A 31 -2.27 -17.18 -2.33
C GLU A 31 -3.23 -18.09 -1.51
N THR A 32 -3.46 -17.83 -0.22
CA THR A 32 -4.24 -18.71 0.65
C THR A 32 -5.75 -18.52 0.58
N GLY A 33 -6.23 -17.48 -0.12
CA GLY A 33 -7.66 -17.18 -0.34
C GLY A 33 -8.25 -17.95 -1.52
N GLY A 34 -9.52 -18.40 -1.41
CA GLY A 34 -10.31 -18.90 -2.55
C GLY A 34 -11.16 -17.76 -3.15
N ASP A 35 -11.89 -18.06 -4.24
CA ASP A 35 -12.71 -17.09 -5.00
C ASP A 35 -13.65 -16.22 -4.14
N ASP A 36 -14.20 -16.76 -3.05
CA ASP A 36 -15.04 -16.00 -2.11
C ASP A 36 -14.26 -14.96 -1.29
N SER A 37 -12.96 -15.21 -1.07
CA SER A 37 -12.04 -14.29 -0.40
C SER A 37 -11.74 -13.10 -1.31
N ASP A 38 -11.49 -13.34 -2.58
CA ASP A 38 -11.10 -12.31 -3.57
C ASP A 38 -12.17 -11.22 -3.71
N GLU A 39 -13.47 -11.60 -3.71
CA GLU A 39 -14.57 -10.63 -3.79
C GLU A 39 -14.66 -9.77 -2.51
N ALA A 40 -14.50 -10.38 -1.34
CA ALA A 40 -14.49 -9.68 -0.06
C ALA A 40 -13.31 -8.71 0.04
N GLU A 41 -12.13 -9.12 -0.46
CA GLU A 41 -10.92 -8.29 -0.51
C GLU A 41 -11.10 -7.08 -1.42
N MET A 42 -11.69 -7.27 -2.60
CA MET A 42 -11.99 -6.17 -3.51
C MET A 42 -12.98 -5.16 -2.92
N VAL A 43 -13.98 -5.64 -2.18
CA VAL A 43 -14.92 -4.77 -1.46
C VAL A 43 -14.20 -4.00 -0.35
N ALA A 44 -13.35 -4.65 0.44
CA ALA A 44 -12.59 -4.00 1.49
C ALA A 44 -11.62 -2.96 0.93
N LEU A 45 -10.86 -3.29 -0.13
CA LEU A 45 -9.99 -2.35 -0.83
C LEU A 45 -10.77 -1.11 -1.33
N SER A 46 -11.92 -1.33 -1.95
CA SER A 46 -12.79 -0.24 -2.40
C SER A 46 -13.22 0.67 -1.24
N ASN A 47 -13.59 0.08 -0.09
CA ASN A 47 -13.99 0.83 1.09
C ASN A 47 -12.82 1.61 1.70
N ILE A 48 -11.63 1.02 1.77
CA ILE A 48 -10.41 1.67 2.26
C ILE A 48 -10.11 2.90 1.41
N ILE A 49 -10.01 2.76 0.09
CA ILE A 49 -9.71 3.88 -0.81
C ILE A 49 -10.78 4.97 -0.74
N THR A 50 -12.05 4.59 -0.63
CA THR A 50 -13.15 5.54 -0.50
C THR A 50 -13.07 6.30 0.83
N ALA A 51 -12.76 5.61 1.95
CA ALA A 51 -12.58 6.24 3.25
C ALA A 51 -11.42 7.26 3.22
N TYR A 52 -10.27 6.88 2.66
CA TYR A 52 -9.15 7.80 2.49
C TYR A 52 -9.52 9.04 1.66
N SER A 53 -10.36 8.91 0.63
CA SER A 53 -10.78 10.07 -0.17
C SER A 53 -11.64 11.09 0.60
N GLN A 54 -12.21 10.68 1.73
CA GLN A 54 -13.04 11.53 2.61
C GLN A 54 -12.22 12.20 3.72
N GLU A 55 -10.96 11.80 3.91
CA GLU A 55 -10.07 12.42 4.87
C GLU A 55 -9.48 13.72 4.31
N VAL A 56 -9.12 14.64 5.23
CA VAL A 56 -8.43 15.88 4.86
C VAL A 56 -6.94 15.68 5.09
N PHE A 57 -6.18 15.57 4.00
CA PHE A 57 -4.73 15.45 4.06
C PHE A 57 -4.07 16.83 4.11
N GLY A 58 -2.96 16.91 4.87
CA GLY A 58 -2.10 18.09 4.87
C GLY A 58 -1.24 18.25 3.61
N ALA A 59 -1.46 17.38 2.62
CA ALA A 59 -0.73 17.33 1.35
C ALA A 59 -1.74 17.41 0.19
N GLU A 60 -1.59 18.43 -0.65
CA GLU A 60 -2.50 18.69 -1.77
C GLU A 60 -2.41 17.60 -2.84
N THR A 61 -1.22 17.11 -3.11
CA THR A 61 -0.96 16.01 -4.06
C THR A 61 -1.73 14.75 -3.68
N VAL A 62 -1.66 14.34 -2.40
CA VAL A 62 -2.38 13.15 -1.89
C VAL A 62 -3.88 13.34 -2.06
N GLN A 63 -4.39 14.51 -1.66
CA GLN A 63 -5.82 14.82 -1.75
C GLN A 63 -6.34 14.73 -3.18
N TYR A 64 -5.60 15.29 -4.14
CA TYR A 64 -6.00 15.24 -5.55
C TYR A 64 -5.91 13.84 -6.13
N VAL A 65 -4.82 13.12 -5.88
CA VAL A 65 -4.63 11.77 -6.42
C VAL A 65 -5.71 10.83 -5.91
N ILE A 66 -5.96 10.78 -4.58
CA ILE A 66 -6.94 9.84 -4.02
C ILE A 66 -8.37 10.15 -4.47
N SER A 67 -8.73 11.44 -4.56
CA SER A 67 -10.03 11.87 -5.07
C SER A 67 -10.25 11.45 -6.52
N GLU A 68 -9.22 11.62 -7.37
CA GLU A 68 -9.26 11.17 -8.76
C GLU A 68 -9.28 9.64 -8.88
N THR A 69 -8.57 8.91 -8.00
CA THR A 69 -8.63 7.44 -7.92
C THR A 69 -10.07 6.97 -7.75
N VAL A 70 -10.81 7.55 -6.79
CA VAL A 70 -12.21 7.20 -6.54
C VAL A 70 -13.12 7.63 -7.70
N ARG A 71 -12.91 8.83 -8.25
CA ARG A 71 -13.69 9.33 -9.38
C ARG A 71 -13.58 8.42 -10.60
N ARG A 72 -12.41 7.82 -10.82
CA ARG A 72 -12.11 6.91 -11.93
C ARG A 72 -12.35 5.44 -11.58
N LYS A 73 -13.16 5.13 -10.57
CA LYS A 73 -13.52 3.75 -10.19
C LYS A 73 -13.96 2.85 -11.35
N PRO A 74 -14.68 3.34 -12.38
CA PRO A 74 -15.02 2.51 -13.56
C PRO A 74 -13.81 1.93 -14.30
N GLU A 75 -12.62 2.53 -14.16
CA GLU A 75 -11.38 2.10 -14.81
C GLU A 75 -10.58 1.08 -13.97
N TRP A 76 -10.95 0.79 -12.73
CA TRP A 76 -10.21 -0.09 -11.82
C TRP A 76 -10.03 -1.50 -12.37
N LYS A 77 -11.00 -2.00 -13.13
CA LYS A 77 -10.89 -3.29 -13.82
C LYS A 77 -9.73 -3.30 -14.84
N GLU A 78 -9.46 -2.21 -15.50
CA GLU A 78 -8.31 -2.09 -16.39
C GLU A 78 -7.01 -1.95 -15.59
N TRP A 79 -7.04 -1.20 -14.50
CA TRP A 79 -5.89 -0.99 -13.62
C TRP A 79 -5.48 -2.24 -12.83
N SER A 80 -6.33 -3.28 -12.76
CA SER A 80 -5.98 -4.55 -12.10
C SER A 80 -5.04 -5.43 -12.92
N LYS A 81 -4.76 -5.07 -14.16
CA LYS A 81 -3.87 -5.81 -15.04
C LYS A 81 -2.40 -5.47 -14.79
N ASP A 82 -1.51 -6.40 -15.13
CA ASP A 82 -0.05 -6.23 -15.15
C ASP A 82 0.52 -5.66 -13.82
N LEU A 83 0.11 -6.23 -12.69
CA LEU A 83 0.56 -5.81 -11.35
C LEU A 83 2.04 -6.11 -11.07
N ASP A 84 2.65 -7.01 -11.83
CA ASP A 84 4.08 -7.32 -11.78
C ASP A 84 4.97 -6.12 -12.11
N THR A 85 4.44 -5.11 -12.80
CA THR A 85 5.14 -3.86 -13.13
C THR A 85 5.08 -2.79 -12.04
N ILE A 86 4.38 -3.03 -10.92
CA ILE A 86 4.04 -2.02 -9.91
C ILE A 86 5.27 -1.31 -9.31
N GLU A 87 6.36 -2.03 -9.06
CA GLU A 87 7.58 -1.43 -8.50
C GLU A 87 8.18 -0.39 -9.46
N GLY A 88 8.27 -0.72 -10.74
CA GLY A 88 8.71 0.23 -11.78
C GLY A 88 7.80 1.44 -11.89
N GLN A 89 6.50 1.25 -11.73
CA GLN A 89 5.51 2.33 -11.73
C GLN A 89 5.63 3.23 -10.49
N CYS A 90 5.95 2.67 -9.33
CA CYS A 90 6.25 3.46 -8.13
C CYS A 90 7.48 4.36 -8.34
N HIS A 91 8.56 3.83 -8.93
CA HIS A 91 9.74 4.65 -9.27
C HIS A 91 9.39 5.77 -10.24
N GLN A 92 8.69 5.44 -11.34
CA GLN A 92 8.29 6.43 -12.33
C GLN A 92 7.38 7.51 -11.74
N ALA A 93 6.49 7.16 -10.82
CA ALA A 93 5.62 8.11 -10.13
C ALA A 93 6.43 9.10 -9.27
N ILE A 94 7.48 8.62 -8.58
CA ILE A 94 8.36 9.49 -7.79
C ILE A 94 9.09 10.47 -8.70
N ASP A 95 9.61 10.00 -9.84
CA ASP A 95 10.31 10.87 -10.79
C ASP A 95 9.37 11.96 -11.32
N ILE A 96 8.16 11.58 -11.76
CA ILE A 96 7.14 12.54 -12.22
C ILE A 96 6.81 13.57 -11.12
N LEU A 97 6.55 13.13 -9.89
CA LEU A 97 6.22 14.05 -8.81
C LEU A 97 7.38 14.97 -8.45
N SER A 98 8.61 14.45 -8.44
CA SER A 98 9.80 15.24 -8.11
C SER A 98 10.04 16.40 -9.08
N ASP A 99 9.57 16.28 -10.32
CA ASP A 99 9.64 17.34 -11.33
C ASP A 99 8.52 18.39 -11.22
N HIS A 100 7.43 18.10 -10.47
CA HIS A 100 6.22 18.94 -10.50
C HIS A 100 5.80 19.48 -9.14
N VAL A 101 6.22 18.84 -8.03
CA VAL A 101 5.81 19.23 -6.68
C VAL A 101 7.01 19.21 -5.72
N ASP A 102 6.85 19.82 -4.54
CA ASP A 102 7.92 19.88 -3.56
C ASP A 102 8.17 18.53 -2.85
N VAL A 103 9.31 18.44 -2.16
CA VAL A 103 9.77 17.23 -1.46
C VAL A 103 8.77 16.75 -0.40
N LYS A 104 8.01 17.66 0.24
CA LYS A 104 7.02 17.30 1.25
C LYS A 104 5.84 16.59 0.62
N GLU A 105 5.37 17.08 -0.52
CA GLU A 105 4.29 16.47 -1.30
C GLU A 105 4.71 15.08 -1.81
N VAL A 106 5.93 14.94 -2.34
CA VAL A 106 6.50 13.65 -2.74
C VAL A 106 6.56 12.67 -1.56
N SER A 107 7.05 13.12 -0.41
CA SER A 107 7.11 12.31 0.80
C SER A 107 5.73 11.89 1.29
N ALA A 108 4.77 12.80 1.29
CA ALA A 108 3.39 12.53 1.67
C ALA A 108 2.75 11.48 0.75
N PHE A 109 2.94 11.59 -0.56
CA PHE A 109 2.45 10.61 -1.51
C PHE A 109 3.03 9.21 -1.29
N LYS A 110 4.36 9.12 -1.11
CA LYS A 110 5.03 7.85 -0.80
C LYS A 110 4.45 7.19 0.45
N ASN A 111 4.37 7.94 1.55
CA ASN A 111 3.86 7.43 2.82
C ASN A 111 2.40 6.97 2.69
N HIS A 112 1.59 7.74 1.96
CA HIS A 112 0.19 7.40 1.74
C HIS A 112 0.00 6.09 0.97
N LEU A 113 0.83 5.80 -0.03
CA LEU A 113 0.80 4.51 -0.73
C LEU A 113 1.13 3.34 0.20
N VAL A 114 2.11 3.51 1.10
CA VAL A 114 2.44 2.48 2.10
C VAL A 114 1.30 2.32 3.10
N GLU A 115 0.69 3.41 3.57
CA GLU A 115 -0.47 3.38 4.49
C GLU A 115 -1.67 2.66 3.89
N ILE A 116 -1.97 2.87 2.61
CA ILE A 116 -3.01 2.12 1.90
C ILE A 116 -2.68 0.62 1.91
N GLY A 117 -1.46 0.26 1.53
CA GLY A 117 -1.02 -1.14 1.53
C GLY A 117 -1.12 -1.78 2.91
N GLU A 118 -0.71 -1.07 3.97
CA GLU A 118 -0.85 -1.53 5.35
C GLU A 118 -2.32 -1.69 5.78
N SER A 119 -3.17 -0.75 5.40
CA SER A 119 -4.60 -0.81 5.72
C SER A 119 -5.28 -2.00 5.07
N VAL A 120 -4.89 -2.34 3.84
CA VAL A 120 -5.36 -3.54 3.15
C VAL A 120 -4.88 -4.79 3.86
N ALA A 121 -3.58 -4.91 4.15
CA ALA A 121 -3.02 -6.04 4.86
C ALA A 121 -3.63 -6.25 6.27
N LEU A 122 -4.05 -5.18 6.95
CA LEU A 122 -4.69 -5.24 8.26
C LEU A 122 -6.19 -5.57 8.19
N ALA A 123 -6.83 -5.40 7.03
CA ALA A 123 -8.26 -5.66 6.87
C ALA A 123 -8.59 -7.16 6.96
N PHE A 124 -7.64 -8.03 6.65
CA PHE A 124 -7.80 -9.48 6.64
C PHE A 124 -6.96 -10.12 7.76
N ARG A 125 -7.64 -10.74 8.71
CA ARG A 125 -7.01 -11.39 9.89
C ARG A 125 -6.67 -12.84 9.57
N GLU A 126 -5.44 -13.13 9.26
CA GLU A 126 -5.01 -14.49 8.93
C GLU A 126 -4.64 -15.37 10.13
N TYR A 127 -4.15 -14.78 11.21
CA TYR A 127 -3.71 -15.56 12.36
C TYR A 127 -4.85 -15.85 13.34
N GLY A 128 -5.53 -17.00 13.12
CA GLY A 128 -6.58 -17.53 13.99
C GLY A 128 -6.10 -18.58 15.00
N LYS A 129 -7.06 -19.17 15.73
CA LYS A 129 -6.81 -20.24 16.69
C LYS A 129 -6.23 -21.50 16.03
N GLU A 130 -6.48 -21.71 14.74
CA GLU A 130 -6.10 -22.90 13.96
C GLU A 130 -4.69 -22.83 13.37
N THR A 131 -3.98 -21.70 13.48
CA THR A 131 -2.62 -21.58 12.95
C THR A 131 -1.65 -22.54 13.62
N PRO A 132 -0.87 -23.37 12.85
CA PRO A 132 0.08 -24.32 13.38
C PRO A 132 1.11 -23.67 14.32
N LEU A 133 1.50 -24.39 15.39
CA LEU A 133 2.44 -23.88 16.40
C LEU A 133 3.80 -23.45 15.80
N MET A 134 4.29 -24.18 14.81
CA MET A 134 5.56 -23.89 14.14
C MET A 134 5.51 -22.54 13.41
N ASP A 135 4.37 -22.20 12.79
CA ASP A 135 4.20 -20.93 12.11
C ASP A 135 4.11 -19.77 13.10
N LYS A 136 3.43 -19.98 14.25
CA LYS A 136 3.43 -18.99 15.35
C LYS A 136 4.84 -18.70 15.86
N ILE A 137 5.67 -19.72 16.02
CA ILE A 137 7.08 -19.55 16.44
C ILE A 137 7.88 -18.80 15.38
N ARG A 138 7.73 -19.16 14.10
CA ARG A 138 8.41 -18.48 12.98
C ARG A 138 8.07 -16.99 12.94
N VAL A 139 6.80 -16.65 13.04
CA VAL A 139 6.31 -15.27 13.06
C VAL A 139 6.82 -14.50 14.26
N PHE A 140 6.83 -15.13 15.47
CA PHE A 140 7.38 -14.51 16.66
C PHE A 140 8.88 -14.20 16.53
N LEU A 141 9.67 -15.12 16.00
CA LEU A 141 11.11 -14.89 15.76
C LEU A 141 11.34 -13.76 14.77
N PHE A 142 10.49 -13.69 13.74
CA PHE A 142 10.55 -12.62 12.74
C PHE A 142 10.20 -11.26 13.35
N TYR A 143 9.14 -11.19 14.17
CA TYR A 143 8.78 -10.00 14.95
C TYR A 143 9.92 -9.51 15.83
N MET A 144 10.53 -10.41 16.62
CA MET A 144 11.64 -10.05 17.50
C MET A 144 12.87 -9.54 16.74
N LYS A 145 13.13 -10.07 15.55
CA LYS A 145 14.22 -9.59 14.66
C LYS A 145 13.92 -8.17 14.18
N GLY A 146 12.70 -7.92 13.70
CA GLY A 146 12.26 -6.60 13.25
C GLY A 146 12.29 -5.57 14.37
N LYS A 147 11.75 -5.92 15.55
CA LYS A 147 11.75 -5.05 16.73
C LYS A 147 13.16 -4.64 17.18
N ARG A 148 14.12 -5.59 17.18
CA ARG A 148 15.53 -5.30 17.47
C ARG A 148 16.16 -4.38 16.42
N HIS A 149 15.80 -4.59 15.15
CA HIS A 149 16.30 -3.75 14.07
C HIS A 149 15.75 -2.32 14.18
N ALA A 150 14.44 -2.16 14.39
CA ALA A 150 13.82 -0.85 14.59
C ALA A 150 14.42 -0.10 15.78
N ALA A 151 14.64 -0.79 16.92
CA ALA A 151 15.26 -0.21 18.10
C ALA A 151 16.69 0.33 17.82
N LYS A 152 17.46 -0.35 16.94
CA LYS A 152 18.80 0.12 16.55
C LYS A 152 18.77 1.48 15.84
N TYR A 153 17.69 1.79 15.14
CA TYR A 153 17.50 3.05 14.41
C TYR A 153 16.60 4.04 15.14
N GLY A 154 16.18 3.75 16.37
CA GLY A 154 15.27 4.60 17.14
C GLY A 154 13.89 4.77 16.53
N ILE A 155 13.43 3.78 15.71
CA ILE A 155 12.16 3.80 15.01
C ILE A 155 11.12 3.08 15.87
N PRO A 156 9.90 3.64 16.06
CA PRO A 156 8.80 2.93 16.68
C PRO A 156 8.49 1.63 15.91
N TYR A 157 8.21 0.55 16.64
CA TYR A 157 7.85 -0.72 16.03
C TYR A 157 6.42 -1.10 16.42
N LYS A 158 5.70 -1.73 15.50
CA LYS A 158 4.31 -2.14 15.69
C LYS A 158 4.16 -3.07 16.88
N ASP A 159 3.01 -3.01 17.57
CA ASP A 159 2.67 -3.95 18.61
C ASP A 159 2.49 -5.37 18.07
N TRP A 160 2.64 -6.37 18.94
CA TRP A 160 2.54 -7.78 18.55
C TRP A 160 1.20 -8.11 17.87
N GLU A 161 0.09 -7.58 18.38
CA GLU A 161 -1.24 -7.81 17.83
C GLU A 161 -1.38 -7.26 16.41
N GLN A 162 -0.88 -6.06 16.16
CA GLN A 162 -0.83 -5.49 14.81
C GLN A 162 0.09 -6.28 13.89
N PHE A 163 1.20 -6.79 14.45
CA PHE A 163 2.16 -7.56 13.68
C PHE A 163 1.58 -8.91 13.22
N ILE A 164 0.86 -9.64 14.05
CA ILE A 164 0.29 -10.96 13.69
C ILE A 164 -0.90 -10.88 12.71
N ASN A 165 -1.45 -9.69 12.50
CA ASN A 165 -2.58 -9.50 11.59
C ASN A 165 -2.16 -9.33 10.12
N ILE A 166 -0.87 -9.28 9.82
CA ILE A 166 -0.33 -9.17 8.47
C ILE A 166 0.44 -10.45 8.13
N SER A 167 0.11 -11.10 7.04
CA SER A 167 0.79 -12.32 6.59
C SER A 167 2.27 -12.09 6.23
N LEU A 168 3.05 -13.16 6.11
CA LEU A 168 4.45 -13.02 5.71
C LEU A 168 4.59 -12.58 4.25
N ASP A 169 3.66 -12.95 3.39
CA ASP A 169 3.70 -12.61 1.97
C ASP A 169 3.24 -11.18 1.74
N GLU A 170 2.19 -10.71 2.41
CA GLU A 170 1.84 -9.29 2.44
C GLU A 170 2.98 -8.41 2.97
N ARG A 171 3.71 -8.86 4.02
CA ARG A 171 4.90 -8.12 4.49
C ARG A 171 6.01 -8.04 3.46
N LYS A 172 6.23 -9.10 2.69
CA LYS A 172 7.20 -9.08 1.59
C LYS A 172 6.74 -8.09 0.51
N ALA A 173 5.45 -8.12 0.17
CA ALA A 173 4.87 -7.21 -0.80
C ALA A 173 4.97 -5.76 -0.34
N LEU A 174 4.63 -5.45 0.92
CA LEU A 174 4.80 -4.11 1.52
C LEU A 174 6.25 -3.64 1.48
N ARG A 175 7.22 -4.53 1.76
CA ARG A 175 8.65 -4.17 1.65
C ARG A 175 9.08 -3.91 0.22
N ARG A 176 8.55 -4.61 -0.75
CA ARG A 176 8.82 -4.36 -2.18
C ARG A 176 8.32 -2.98 -2.58
N ILE A 177 7.08 -2.65 -2.21
CA ILE A 177 6.50 -1.32 -2.47
C ILE A 177 7.29 -0.22 -1.75
N ALA A 178 7.57 -0.37 -0.46
CA ALA A 178 8.34 0.61 0.30
C ALA A 178 9.77 0.78 -0.27
N GLY A 179 10.41 -0.31 -0.68
CA GLY A 179 11.71 -0.27 -1.35
C GLY A 179 11.65 0.50 -2.67
N ALA A 180 10.63 0.25 -3.50
CA ALA A 180 10.40 0.97 -4.75
C ALA A 180 10.11 2.47 -4.53
N LEU A 181 9.54 2.83 -3.38
CA LEU A 181 9.28 4.21 -2.96
C LEU A 181 10.47 4.86 -2.23
N ASN A 182 11.59 4.14 -2.04
CA ASN A 182 12.73 4.56 -1.21
C ASN A 182 12.32 4.95 0.22
N ILE A 183 11.46 4.13 0.84
CA ILE A 183 11.05 4.24 2.24
C ILE A 183 11.66 3.09 3.03
N LEU A 184 12.23 3.42 4.22
CA LEU A 184 12.67 2.38 5.15
C LEU A 184 11.44 1.75 5.82
N TYR A 185 11.12 0.52 5.44
CA TYR A 185 10.03 -0.28 6.00
C TYR A 185 10.58 -1.43 6.83
N ILE A 186 10.22 -1.49 8.10
CA ILE A 186 10.74 -2.46 9.08
C ILE A 186 9.65 -3.40 9.57
#